data_4f098b58172da065cca45d84de2f76ea
#
_entry.id   4f098b58172da065cca45d84de2f76ea
#
_cell.length_a   1.000
_cell.length_b   1.000
_cell.length_c   1.000
_cell.angle_alpha   90.00
_cell.angle_beta   90.00
_cell.angle_gamma   90.00
#
_symmetry.space_group_name_H-M   'P 1'
#
loop_
_entity.id
_entity.type
_entity.pdbx_description
1 polymer ?
#
loop_
_entity_poly.entity_id
_entity_poly.type
_entity_poly.pdbx_seq_one_letter_code
_entity_poly.pdbx_strand_id
1 'polypeptide(L)'
;AGLGLFGVAVALGAQDLFKNLISGILVLVEKRFKKGDVVMIESIIEGTVEKIGFRSTAIRKFDKSLCFIPNYQFAENAVVNITEISNRRINWIIGVEYKTTILQLKNICSDIENSIRTNKKEFIVSASTPVIVKINEFAPSSIDILVRCFTKTNDYNKFIKAKDGLAVEIKKIIEKRKCSFAFPSQSLYIEK
;
A
#
# COMPACT_ATOMS: atom_id res chain seq x y z
N ALA A 1 -46.90 -30.52 12.93
CA ALA A 1 -45.43 -30.60 13.06
C ALA A 1 -44.71 -30.51 11.70
N GLY A 2 -45.21 -31.13 10.62
CA GLY A 2 -44.56 -31.16 9.29
C GLY A 2 -44.35 -29.80 8.63
N LEU A 3 -45.34 -28.89 8.70
CA LEU A 3 -45.23 -27.53 8.13
C LEU A 3 -44.14 -26.66 8.80
N GLY A 4 -43.90 -26.86 10.10
CA GLY A 4 -42.85 -26.16 10.82
C GLY A 4 -41.43 -26.61 10.38
N LEU A 5 -41.23 -27.93 10.21
CA LEU A 5 -39.98 -28.49 9.72
C LEU A 5 -39.65 -28.05 8.28
N PHE A 6 -40.68 -28.00 7.42
CA PHE A 6 -40.53 -27.51 6.07
C PHE A 6 -40.14 -26.02 6.04
N GLY A 7 -40.76 -25.19 6.90
CA GLY A 7 -40.42 -23.79 7.05
C GLY A 7 -38.98 -23.58 7.48
N VAL A 8 -38.46 -24.36 8.42
CA VAL A 8 -37.07 -24.32 8.89
C VAL A 8 -36.12 -24.70 7.73
N ALA A 9 -36.44 -25.77 6.99
CA ALA A 9 -35.61 -26.22 5.88
C ALA A 9 -35.49 -25.13 4.75
N VAL A 10 -36.61 -24.46 4.41
CA VAL A 10 -36.63 -23.35 3.48
C VAL A 10 -35.83 -22.15 3.99
N ALA A 11 -36.01 -21.81 5.29
CA ALA A 11 -35.28 -20.70 5.91
C ALA A 11 -33.75 -20.93 5.88
N LEU A 12 -33.27 -22.12 6.21
CA LEU A 12 -31.85 -22.50 6.15
C LEU A 12 -31.34 -22.47 4.70
N GLY A 13 -32.12 -22.96 3.74
CA GLY A 13 -31.76 -22.94 2.32
C GLY A 13 -31.67 -21.52 1.74
N ALA A 14 -32.45 -20.57 2.27
CA ALA A 14 -32.48 -19.18 1.82
C ALA A 14 -31.51 -18.27 2.62
N GLN A 15 -30.86 -18.76 3.66
CA GLN A 15 -30.03 -17.96 4.58
C GLN A 15 -28.95 -17.15 3.84
N ASP A 16 -28.21 -17.79 2.94
CA ASP A 16 -27.14 -17.11 2.18
C ASP A 16 -27.65 -16.04 1.25
N LEU A 17 -28.85 -16.22 0.67
CA LEU A 17 -29.48 -15.21 -0.17
C LEU A 17 -29.79 -13.95 0.64
N PHE A 18 -30.45 -14.11 1.81
CA PHE A 18 -30.79 -13.00 2.69
C PHE A 18 -29.54 -12.32 3.24
N LYS A 19 -28.54 -13.09 3.67
CA LYS A 19 -27.27 -12.55 4.14
C LYS A 19 -26.62 -11.63 3.09
N ASN A 20 -26.54 -12.08 1.85
CA ASN A 20 -25.95 -11.28 0.75
C ASN A 20 -26.82 -10.06 0.40
N LEU A 21 -28.13 -10.19 0.42
CA LEU A 21 -29.05 -9.08 0.13
C LEU A 21 -28.91 -7.97 1.18
N ILE A 22 -28.96 -8.32 2.46
CA ILE A 22 -28.83 -7.38 3.58
C ILE A 22 -27.43 -6.72 3.52
N SER A 23 -26.38 -7.51 3.31
CA SER A 23 -25.02 -6.99 3.16
C SER A 23 -24.89 -6.01 2.01
N GLY A 24 -25.53 -6.28 0.85
CA GLY A 24 -25.57 -5.35 -0.29
C GLY A 24 -26.24 -4.02 0.05
N ILE A 25 -27.36 -4.07 0.79
CA ILE A 25 -28.05 -2.87 1.27
C ILE A 25 -27.14 -2.08 2.24
N LEU A 26 -26.50 -2.75 3.19
CA LEU A 26 -25.60 -2.10 4.16
C LEU A 26 -24.42 -1.41 3.47
N VAL A 27 -23.78 -2.08 2.50
CA VAL A 27 -22.70 -1.47 1.70
C VAL A 27 -23.14 -0.16 1.04
N LEU A 28 -24.37 -0.13 0.49
CA LEU A 28 -24.94 1.05 -0.17
C LEU A 28 -25.32 2.16 0.83
N VAL A 29 -25.92 1.80 1.97
CA VAL A 29 -26.37 2.75 2.99
C VAL A 29 -25.18 3.38 3.71
N GLU A 30 -24.20 2.58 4.10
CA GLU A 30 -22.98 3.05 4.78
C GLU A 30 -22.01 3.75 3.84
N LYS A 31 -22.20 3.64 2.52
CA LYS A 31 -21.36 4.27 1.49
C LYS A 31 -19.86 3.95 1.66
N ARG A 32 -19.54 2.75 2.11
CA ARG A 32 -18.13 2.32 2.31
C ARG A 32 -17.31 2.46 1.02
N PHE A 33 -17.95 2.23 -0.13
CA PHE A 33 -17.40 2.46 -1.45
C PHE A 33 -18.56 2.60 -2.47
N LYS A 34 -18.24 3.11 -3.64
CA LYS A 34 -19.19 3.30 -4.76
C LYS A 34 -18.62 2.74 -6.06
N LYS A 35 -19.44 2.67 -7.09
CA LYS A 35 -18.99 2.35 -8.45
C LYS A 35 -17.89 3.30 -8.89
N GLY A 36 -16.79 2.75 -9.39
CA GLY A 36 -15.59 3.46 -9.82
C GLY A 36 -14.48 3.53 -8.77
N ASP A 37 -14.78 3.23 -7.49
CA ASP A 37 -13.75 3.19 -6.46
C ASP A 37 -12.84 1.98 -6.63
N VAL A 38 -11.57 2.16 -6.31
CA VAL A 38 -10.61 1.05 -6.14
C VAL A 38 -10.66 0.60 -4.70
N VAL A 39 -11.03 -0.66 -4.50
CA VAL A 39 -11.15 -1.27 -3.18
C VAL A 39 -10.28 -2.49 -3.04
N MET A 40 -9.85 -2.77 -1.82
CA MET A 40 -9.11 -3.97 -1.46
C MET A 40 -9.77 -4.64 -0.25
N ILE A 41 -9.98 -5.94 -0.34
CA ILE A 41 -10.23 -6.83 0.78
C ILE A 41 -9.00 -7.71 0.90
N GLU A 42 -8.32 -7.64 2.05
CA GLU A 42 -7.06 -8.32 2.27
C GLU A 42 -7.18 -9.83 1.99
N SER A 43 -6.22 -10.37 1.24
CA SER A 43 -6.15 -11.78 0.81
C SER A 43 -7.33 -12.27 -0.06
N ILE A 44 -8.27 -11.41 -0.43
CA ILE A 44 -9.42 -11.78 -1.25
C ILE A 44 -9.35 -11.11 -2.63
N ILE A 45 -9.34 -9.78 -2.69
CA ILE A 45 -9.40 -9.06 -3.96
C ILE A 45 -8.87 -7.64 -3.84
N GLU A 46 -8.30 -7.14 -4.95
CA GLU A 46 -8.03 -5.73 -5.19
C GLU A 46 -8.47 -5.38 -6.62
N GLY A 47 -9.20 -4.26 -6.78
CA GLY A 47 -9.65 -3.80 -8.08
C GLY A 47 -10.69 -2.69 -8.01
N THR A 48 -11.19 -2.32 -9.18
CA THR A 48 -12.19 -1.25 -9.33
C THR A 48 -13.60 -1.79 -9.25
N VAL A 49 -14.44 -1.19 -8.43
CA VAL A 49 -15.86 -1.52 -8.31
C VAL A 49 -16.58 -1.16 -9.63
N GLU A 50 -17.04 -2.14 -10.36
CA GLU A 50 -17.76 -1.93 -11.61
C GLU A 50 -19.27 -1.83 -11.40
N LYS A 51 -19.81 -2.70 -10.54
CA LYS A 51 -21.24 -2.72 -10.23
C LYS A 51 -21.48 -3.36 -8.87
N ILE A 52 -22.30 -2.74 -8.04
CA ILE A 52 -22.86 -3.33 -6.83
C ILE A 52 -24.21 -3.93 -7.18
N GLY A 53 -24.32 -5.25 -7.08
CA GLY A 53 -25.54 -5.99 -7.37
C GLY A 53 -26.25 -6.45 -6.10
N PHE A 54 -27.37 -7.13 -6.26
CA PHE A 54 -28.21 -7.64 -5.17
C PHE A 54 -27.48 -8.62 -4.26
N ARG A 55 -26.79 -9.61 -4.86
CA ARG A 55 -26.12 -10.69 -4.16
C ARG A 55 -24.61 -10.55 -4.17
N SER A 56 -24.07 -9.95 -5.20
CA SER A 56 -22.63 -9.85 -5.44
C SER A 56 -22.25 -8.51 -6.06
N THR A 57 -21.05 -8.07 -5.75
CA THR A 57 -20.40 -6.89 -6.33
C THR A 57 -19.39 -7.35 -7.39
N ALA A 58 -19.45 -6.73 -8.57
CA ALA A 58 -18.52 -6.97 -9.65
C ALA A 58 -17.30 -6.06 -9.51
N ILE A 59 -16.12 -6.65 -9.44
CA ILE A 59 -14.82 -5.98 -9.31
C ILE A 59 -13.99 -6.24 -10.57
N ARG A 60 -13.54 -5.18 -11.23
CA ARG A 60 -12.58 -5.23 -12.32
C ARG A 60 -11.16 -5.20 -11.75
N LYS A 61 -10.47 -6.32 -11.82
CA LYS A 61 -9.08 -6.43 -11.39
C LYS A 61 -8.13 -5.61 -12.29
N PHE A 62 -6.90 -5.38 -11.85
CA PHE A 62 -5.91 -4.63 -12.64
C PHE A 62 -5.47 -5.37 -13.92
N ASP A 63 -5.53 -6.69 -13.94
CA ASP A 63 -5.33 -7.53 -15.12
C ASP A 63 -6.52 -7.52 -16.10
N LYS A 64 -7.56 -6.68 -15.82
CA LYS A 64 -8.81 -6.53 -16.59
C LYS A 64 -9.79 -7.69 -16.46
N SER A 65 -9.49 -8.73 -15.70
CA SER A 65 -10.46 -9.77 -15.39
C SER A 65 -11.61 -9.23 -14.53
N LEU A 66 -12.82 -9.77 -14.71
CA LEU A 66 -14.00 -9.42 -13.91
C LEU A 66 -14.24 -10.50 -12.87
N CYS A 67 -14.29 -10.08 -11.61
CA CYS A 67 -14.54 -10.96 -10.48
C CYS A 67 -15.85 -10.58 -9.79
N PHE A 68 -16.67 -11.58 -9.42
CA PHE A 68 -17.90 -11.39 -8.68
C PHE A 68 -17.71 -11.85 -7.24
N ILE A 69 -17.80 -10.91 -6.31
CA ILE A 69 -17.62 -11.16 -4.88
C ILE A 69 -18.97 -11.11 -4.18
N PRO A 70 -19.37 -12.14 -3.42
CA PRO A 70 -20.57 -12.10 -2.61
C PRO A 70 -20.58 -10.90 -1.66
N ASN A 71 -21.72 -10.19 -1.55
CA ASN A 71 -21.79 -8.94 -0.79
C ASN A 71 -21.44 -9.11 0.71
N TYR A 72 -21.71 -10.28 1.28
CA TYR A 72 -21.37 -10.55 2.69
C TYR A 72 -19.85 -10.41 2.97
N GLN A 73 -19.00 -10.69 1.98
CA GLN A 73 -17.55 -10.52 2.12
C GLN A 73 -17.16 -9.06 2.42
N PHE A 74 -17.88 -8.10 1.84
CA PHE A 74 -17.66 -6.67 2.11
C PHE A 74 -18.24 -6.23 3.45
N ALA A 75 -19.21 -6.95 3.99
CA ALA A 75 -19.81 -6.66 5.30
C ALA A 75 -18.98 -7.23 6.45
N GLU A 76 -18.39 -8.42 6.28
CA GLU A 76 -17.69 -9.16 7.33
C GLU A 76 -16.18 -8.91 7.37
N ASN A 77 -15.58 -8.45 6.27
CA ASN A 77 -14.16 -8.20 6.22
C ASN A 77 -13.83 -6.70 6.26
N ALA A 78 -12.58 -6.39 6.60
CA ALA A 78 -12.05 -5.04 6.46
C ALA A 78 -11.94 -4.67 4.98
N VAL A 79 -12.56 -3.56 4.61
CA VAL A 79 -12.52 -3.02 3.25
C VAL A 79 -11.69 -1.74 3.25
N VAL A 80 -10.63 -1.73 2.46
CA VAL A 80 -9.79 -0.54 2.25
C VAL A 80 -10.25 0.14 0.97
N ASN A 81 -10.73 1.39 1.07
CA ASN A 81 -11.03 2.23 -0.08
C ASN A 81 -9.76 2.99 -0.51
N ILE A 82 -9.09 2.49 -1.55
CA ILE A 82 -7.84 3.07 -2.07
C ILE A 82 -8.08 4.40 -2.79
N THR A 83 -9.30 4.62 -3.31
CA THR A 83 -9.66 5.89 -3.97
C THR A 83 -9.68 7.05 -2.97
N GLU A 84 -10.01 6.79 -1.70
CA GLU A 84 -10.06 7.81 -0.64
C GLU A 84 -8.71 8.14 0.00
N ILE A 85 -7.61 7.58 -0.51
CA ILE A 85 -6.28 7.96 -0.05
C ILE A 85 -6.06 9.45 -0.31
N SER A 86 -5.81 10.22 0.74
CA SER A 86 -5.51 11.67 0.63
C SER A 86 -4.08 11.92 0.12
N ASN A 87 -3.13 11.17 0.63
CA ASN A 87 -1.71 11.28 0.29
C ASN A 87 -1.09 9.88 0.22
N ARG A 88 -0.33 9.59 -0.83
CA ARG A 88 0.35 8.30 -0.97
C ARG A 88 1.68 8.30 -0.26
N ARG A 89 1.90 7.27 0.56
CA ARG A 89 3.14 7.08 1.32
C ARG A 89 4.20 6.39 0.44
N ILE A 90 5.40 6.96 0.43
CA ILE A 90 6.63 6.28 0.03
C ILE A 90 7.29 5.78 1.31
N ASN A 91 7.67 4.52 1.36
CA ASN A 91 8.35 3.90 2.49
C ASN A 91 9.39 2.94 1.94
N TRP A 92 10.64 3.39 1.91
CA TRP A 92 11.76 2.64 1.38
C TRP A 92 12.82 2.36 2.42
N ILE A 93 13.48 1.26 2.25
CA ILE A 93 14.74 0.93 2.92
C ILE A 93 15.84 1.01 1.88
N ILE A 94 16.83 1.85 2.13
CA ILE A 94 17.97 2.08 1.25
C ILE A 94 19.20 1.52 1.94
N GLY A 95 19.74 0.41 1.43
CA GLY A 95 20.96 -0.19 1.96
C GLY A 95 22.22 0.48 1.39
N VAL A 96 23.09 0.95 2.25
CA VAL A 96 24.44 1.45 1.90
C VAL A 96 25.53 0.56 2.49
N GLU A 97 26.72 0.56 1.87
CA GLU A 97 27.82 -0.30 2.29
C GLU A 97 28.33 0.03 3.71
N TYR A 98 28.82 -0.97 4.43
CA TYR A 98 29.38 -0.81 5.78
C TYR A 98 30.63 0.08 5.84
N LYS A 99 31.36 0.25 4.72
CA LYS A 99 32.49 1.18 4.65
C LYS A 99 32.06 2.66 4.70
N THR A 100 30.74 2.96 4.59
CA THR A 100 30.22 4.31 4.68
C THR A 100 30.45 4.87 6.09
N THR A 101 31.16 5.98 6.19
CA THR A 101 31.48 6.62 7.46
C THR A 101 30.24 7.23 8.12
N ILE A 102 30.28 7.43 9.44
CA ILE A 102 29.19 8.06 10.21
C ILE A 102 28.85 9.45 9.65
N LEU A 103 29.89 10.23 9.27
CA LEU A 103 29.68 11.56 8.69
C LEU A 103 28.96 11.48 7.34
N GLN A 104 29.33 10.53 6.49
CA GLN A 104 28.65 10.30 5.22
C GLN A 104 27.19 9.88 5.43
N LEU A 105 26.92 8.96 6.36
CA LEU A 105 25.56 8.53 6.71
C LEU A 105 24.67 9.71 7.14
N LYS A 106 25.19 10.54 8.08
CA LYS A 106 24.47 11.74 8.54
C LYS A 106 24.20 12.71 7.38
N ASN A 107 25.18 12.92 6.51
CA ASN A 107 25.04 13.81 5.37
C ASN A 107 24.05 13.27 4.33
N ILE A 108 24.08 11.95 4.03
CA ILE A 108 23.12 11.30 3.14
C ILE A 108 21.71 11.48 3.67
N CYS A 109 21.47 11.16 4.95
CA CYS A 109 20.16 11.32 5.56
C CYS A 109 19.66 12.78 5.49
N SER A 110 20.53 13.74 5.82
CA SER A 110 20.20 15.17 5.79
C SER A 110 19.92 15.66 4.36
N ASP A 111 20.72 15.27 3.37
CA ASP A 111 20.55 15.68 1.99
C ASP A 111 19.24 15.14 1.41
N ILE A 112 18.91 13.85 1.66
CA ILE A 112 17.66 13.24 1.22
C ILE A 112 16.47 13.94 1.90
N GLU A 113 16.53 14.16 3.22
CA GLU A 113 15.46 14.85 3.95
C GLU A 113 15.25 16.27 3.41
N ASN A 114 16.32 17.02 3.16
CA ASN A 114 16.26 18.37 2.62
C ASN A 114 15.72 18.39 1.18
N SER A 115 16.12 17.44 0.33
CA SER A 115 15.58 17.29 -1.03
C SER A 115 14.07 17.09 -1.02
N ILE A 116 13.55 16.23 -0.13
CA ILE A 116 12.11 16.00 0.01
C ILE A 116 11.40 17.26 0.52
N ARG A 117 11.95 17.92 1.57
CA ARG A 117 11.36 19.11 2.19
C ARG A 117 11.32 20.33 1.26
N THR A 118 12.30 20.47 0.38
CA THR A 118 12.38 21.57 -0.59
C THR A 118 11.48 21.34 -1.80
N ASN A 119 11.25 20.09 -2.21
CA ASN A 119 10.35 19.75 -3.31
C ASN A 119 8.88 19.79 -2.90
N LYS A 120 8.40 20.96 -2.49
CA LYS A 120 7.01 21.21 -2.09
C LYS A 120 6.00 21.02 -3.23
N LYS A 121 6.44 20.82 -4.47
CA LYS A 121 5.57 20.54 -5.61
C LYS A 121 5.01 19.11 -5.55
N GLU A 122 5.83 18.16 -5.17
CA GLU A 122 5.51 16.75 -5.19
C GLU A 122 5.22 16.17 -3.80
N PHE A 123 5.89 16.69 -2.76
CA PHE A 123 5.78 16.17 -1.39
C PHE A 123 5.03 17.10 -0.46
N ILE A 124 4.35 16.52 0.51
CA ILE A 124 3.69 17.23 1.60
C ILE A 124 4.42 16.92 2.92
N VAL A 125 4.60 17.96 3.74
CA VAL A 125 5.22 17.84 5.06
C VAL A 125 4.31 18.52 6.08
N SER A 126 3.76 17.73 6.99
CA SER A 126 2.92 18.20 8.10
C SER A 126 3.11 17.29 9.32
N ALA A 127 2.45 17.60 10.41
CA ALA A 127 2.45 16.75 11.60
C ALA A 127 1.89 15.33 11.30
N SER A 128 0.87 15.24 10.45
CA SER A 128 0.26 13.97 10.03
C SER A 128 1.01 13.26 8.89
N THR A 129 1.87 13.98 8.16
CA THR A 129 2.67 13.47 7.03
C THR A 129 4.15 13.79 7.22
N PRO A 130 4.82 13.22 8.26
CA PRO A 130 6.20 13.52 8.57
C PRO A 130 7.15 12.97 7.49
N VAL A 131 8.26 13.68 7.26
CA VAL A 131 9.40 13.16 6.53
C VAL A 131 10.35 12.53 7.53
N ILE A 132 10.69 11.25 7.31
CA ILE A 132 11.61 10.51 8.17
C ILE A 132 12.71 9.93 7.28
N VAL A 133 13.94 10.38 7.50
CA VAL A 133 15.13 9.83 6.85
C VAL A 133 16.16 9.56 7.94
N LYS A 134 16.25 8.30 8.36
CA LYS A 134 17.10 7.89 9.51
C LYS A 134 17.71 6.50 9.25
N ILE A 135 18.81 6.21 9.91
CA ILE A 135 19.33 4.85 9.98
C ILE A 135 18.26 3.99 10.67
N ASN A 136 17.89 2.90 10.03
CA ASN A 136 16.86 1.97 10.49
C ASN A 136 17.47 0.81 11.26
N GLU A 137 18.44 0.12 10.63
CA GLU A 137 19.08 -1.04 11.21
C GLU A 137 20.44 -1.34 10.53
N PHE A 138 21.20 -2.23 11.14
CA PHE A 138 22.39 -2.81 10.58
C PHE A 138 22.07 -4.22 10.10
N ALA A 139 21.78 -4.35 8.79
CA ALA A 139 21.42 -5.60 8.15
C ALA A 139 22.69 -6.46 7.86
N PRO A 140 22.54 -7.74 7.48
CA PRO A 140 23.69 -8.64 7.26
C PRO A 140 24.74 -8.13 6.27
N SER A 141 24.36 -7.33 5.27
CA SER A 141 25.27 -6.82 4.22
C SER A 141 25.13 -5.31 3.98
N SER A 142 24.33 -4.59 4.77
CA SER A 142 24.05 -3.17 4.55
C SER A 142 23.80 -2.41 5.85
N ILE A 143 24.03 -1.10 5.81
CA ILE A 143 23.46 -0.16 6.77
C ILE A 143 22.19 0.40 6.12
N ASP A 144 21.04 0.11 6.70
CA ASP A 144 19.75 0.42 6.15
C ASP A 144 19.26 1.80 6.60
N ILE A 145 18.90 2.62 5.63
CA ILE A 145 18.33 3.96 5.84
C ILE A 145 16.85 3.90 5.49
N LEU A 146 15.99 4.20 6.46
CA LEU A 146 14.56 4.39 6.24
C LEU A 146 14.32 5.75 5.58
N VAL A 147 13.65 5.74 4.44
CA VAL A 147 13.13 6.94 3.76
C VAL A 147 11.62 6.86 3.73
N ARG A 148 10.95 7.69 4.53
CA ARG A 148 9.48 7.76 4.58
C ARG A 148 9.03 9.18 4.31
N CYS A 149 8.16 9.34 3.33
CA CYS A 149 7.54 10.61 2.99
C CYS A 149 6.17 10.39 2.33
N PHE A 150 5.45 11.49 2.09
CA PHE A 150 4.11 11.46 1.50
C PHE A 150 4.06 12.39 0.30
N THR A 151 3.44 11.93 -0.78
CA THR A 151 3.18 12.78 -1.95
C THR A 151 1.92 13.62 -1.75
N LYS A 152 1.86 14.78 -2.39
CA LYS A 152 0.66 15.65 -2.36
C LYS A 152 -0.53 15.07 -3.12
N THR A 153 -0.26 14.12 -4.01
CA THR A 153 -1.27 13.58 -4.91
C THR A 153 -1.79 12.24 -4.44
N ASN A 154 -3.07 11.98 -4.64
CA ASN A 154 -3.70 10.67 -4.55
C ASN A 154 -3.68 9.92 -5.90
N ASP A 155 -3.46 10.63 -7.03
CA ASP A 155 -3.35 10.04 -8.36
C ASP A 155 -2.14 9.10 -8.44
N TYR A 156 -2.39 7.87 -8.91
CA TYR A 156 -1.38 6.83 -8.96
C TYR A 156 -0.25 7.13 -9.96
N ASN A 157 -0.57 7.69 -11.13
CA ASN A 157 0.44 7.97 -12.15
C ASN A 157 1.37 9.11 -11.71
N LYS A 158 0.82 10.15 -11.09
CA LYS A 158 1.60 11.23 -10.49
C LYS A 158 2.44 10.75 -9.33
N PHE A 159 1.91 9.84 -8.50
CA PHE A 159 2.66 9.19 -7.43
C PHE A 159 3.87 8.41 -7.96
N ILE A 160 3.69 7.57 -8.98
CA ILE A 160 4.80 6.81 -9.59
C ILE A 160 5.86 7.74 -10.15
N LYS A 161 5.46 8.85 -10.79
CA LYS A 161 6.39 9.85 -11.31
C LYS A 161 7.20 10.53 -10.19
N ALA A 162 6.55 10.93 -9.10
CA ALA A 162 7.22 11.51 -7.95
C ALA A 162 8.17 10.51 -7.26
N LYS A 163 7.73 9.24 -7.18
CA LYS A 163 8.53 8.13 -6.66
C LYS A 163 9.78 7.87 -7.48
N ASP A 164 9.67 7.86 -8.81
CA ASP A 164 10.80 7.71 -9.73
C ASP A 164 11.78 8.89 -9.60
N GLY A 165 11.28 10.13 -9.60
CA GLY A 165 12.09 11.33 -9.39
C GLY A 165 12.88 11.29 -8.07
N LEU A 166 12.25 10.83 -6.98
CA LEU A 166 12.92 10.66 -5.69
C LEU A 166 14.00 9.58 -5.74
N ALA A 167 13.77 8.47 -6.45
CA ALA A 167 14.76 7.40 -6.60
C ALA A 167 16.02 7.90 -7.31
N VAL A 168 15.86 8.66 -8.39
CA VAL A 168 16.97 9.29 -9.13
C VAL A 168 17.73 10.27 -8.24
N GLU A 169 17.03 11.07 -7.46
CA GLU A 169 17.67 12.04 -6.56
C GLU A 169 18.44 11.36 -5.43
N ILE A 170 17.88 10.32 -4.80
CA ILE A 170 18.59 9.52 -3.78
C ILE A 170 19.87 8.93 -4.37
N LYS A 171 19.80 8.37 -5.60
CA LYS A 171 20.99 7.82 -6.26
C LYS A 171 22.07 8.88 -6.45
N LYS A 172 21.72 10.07 -6.95
CA LYS A 172 22.66 11.19 -7.10
C LYS A 172 23.29 11.62 -5.78
N ILE A 173 22.50 11.69 -4.70
CA ILE A 173 22.98 12.06 -3.36
C ILE A 173 24.03 11.06 -2.88
N ILE A 174 23.75 9.75 -3.00
CA ILE A 174 24.68 8.70 -2.56
C ILE A 174 25.98 8.77 -3.35
N GLU A 175 25.93 8.90 -4.69
CA GLU A 175 27.10 9.03 -5.54
C GLU A 175 27.91 10.31 -5.25
N LYS A 176 27.23 11.44 -5.05
CA LYS A 176 27.86 12.72 -4.70
C LYS A 176 28.63 12.61 -3.36
N ARG A 177 28.13 11.80 -2.42
CA ARG A 177 28.82 11.56 -1.13
C ARG A 177 29.88 10.47 -1.22
N LYS A 178 30.23 10.00 -2.45
CA LYS A 178 31.22 8.93 -2.70
C LYS A 178 30.89 7.65 -1.94
N CYS A 179 29.62 7.34 -1.84
CA CYS A 179 29.09 6.12 -1.23
C CYS A 179 28.47 5.23 -2.31
N SER A 180 28.30 3.97 -2.00
CA SER A 180 27.68 2.97 -2.89
C SER A 180 26.51 2.31 -2.19
N PHE A 181 25.55 1.83 -2.99
CA PHE A 181 24.54 0.91 -2.49
C PHE A 181 25.19 -0.40 -2.09
N ALA A 182 24.65 -1.01 -1.05
CA ALA A 182 25.12 -2.30 -0.60
C ALA A 182 24.72 -3.41 -1.58
N PHE A 183 25.63 -4.36 -1.79
CA PHE A 183 25.36 -5.62 -2.47
C PHE A 183 25.39 -6.76 -1.47
N PRO A 184 24.65 -7.87 -1.70
CA PRO A 184 24.83 -9.08 -0.92
C PRO A 184 26.31 -9.47 -0.89
N SER A 185 26.89 -9.59 0.30
CA SER A 185 28.33 -9.87 0.50
C SER A 185 28.50 -11.14 1.31
N GLN A 186 29.50 -11.98 0.93
CA GLN A 186 29.89 -13.17 1.66
C GLN A 186 31.40 -13.16 1.87
N SER A 187 31.83 -13.52 3.07
CA SER A 187 33.24 -13.75 3.36
C SER A 187 33.55 -15.23 3.18
N LEU A 188 34.47 -15.56 2.26
CA LEU A 188 34.95 -16.94 2.03
C LEU A 188 36.31 -17.11 2.69
N TYR A 189 36.42 -18.02 3.64
CA TYR A 189 37.68 -18.43 4.21
C TYR A 189 38.14 -19.70 3.49
N ILE A 190 39.24 -19.60 2.75
CA ILE A 190 39.86 -20.75 2.05
C ILE A 190 40.99 -21.25 2.89
N GLU A 191 40.82 -22.40 3.52
CA GLU A 191 41.95 -23.12 4.17
C GLU A 191 42.84 -23.70 3.07
N LYS A 192 44.17 -23.50 3.24
CA LYS A 192 45.18 -24.06 2.33
C LYS A 192 45.65 -25.42 2.83
#